data_61d86ad3365ef0f6ebe6ba9916c1ffd2
#
_entry.id   61d86ad3365ef0f6ebe6ba9916c1ffd2
#
_cell.length_a   1.000
_cell.length_b   1.000
_cell.length_c   1.000
_cell.angle_alpha   90.00
_cell.angle_beta   90.00
_cell.angle_gamma   90.00
#
_symmetry.space_group_name_H-M   'P 1'
#
loop_
_entity.id
_entity.type
_entity.pdbx_description
1 polymer ?
#
loop_
_entity_poly.entity_id
_entity_poly.type
_entity_poly.pdbx_seq_one_letter_code
_entity_poly.pdbx_strand_id
1 'polypeptide(L)'
;MENLSGWNSIIGLQFENLIVNNAMDLLPYLHIGNAVVESAAPYRGSGCQVDLLIQTARTAYVVEVKRQREIGAEIIDEMERKLRQIPLRKGMSARPVLVYDGELSPSVEGCGYFDAIIPARKLLGL
;
A
#
# COMPACT_ATOMS: atom_id res chain seq x y z
N MET A 1 -18.21 19.91 5.66
CA MET A 1 -17.44 20.91 5.39
C MET A 1 -16.58 20.71 4.18
N GLU A 2 -16.18 21.70 3.60
CA GLU A 2 -15.53 21.57 2.46
C GLU A 2 -14.14 21.42 2.59
N ASN A 3 -13.57 20.68 1.88
CA ASN A 3 -12.19 20.41 1.94
C ASN A 3 -11.46 21.29 0.98
N LEU A 4 -10.57 22.09 1.49
CA LEU A 4 -9.65 22.82 0.65
C LEU A 4 -8.57 21.86 0.21
N SER A 5 -8.09 22.00 -1.02
CA SER A 5 -7.11 21.03 -1.53
C SER A 5 -5.83 21.03 -0.72
N GLY A 6 -5.39 22.17 -0.18
CA GLY A 6 -4.21 22.19 0.67
C GLY A 6 -4.41 21.41 1.95
N TRP A 7 -5.59 21.52 2.55
CA TRP A 7 -5.92 20.79 3.76
C TRP A 7 -5.93 19.29 3.48
N ASN A 8 -6.55 18.87 2.38
CA ASN A 8 -6.58 17.48 2.01
C ASN A 8 -5.18 16.92 1.77
N SER A 9 -4.30 17.70 1.17
CA SER A 9 -2.92 17.25 0.93
C SER A 9 -2.17 17.05 2.23
N ILE A 10 -2.35 17.95 3.20
CA ILE A 10 -1.70 17.82 4.49
C ILE A 10 -2.20 16.59 5.22
N ILE A 11 -3.51 16.39 5.25
CA ILE A 11 -4.08 15.23 5.92
C ILE A 11 -3.65 13.95 5.23
N GLY A 12 -3.60 13.95 3.90
CA GLY A 12 -3.16 12.79 3.14
C GLY A 12 -1.73 12.40 3.46
N LEU A 13 -0.83 13.39 3.57
CA LEU A 13 0.55 13.13 3.90
C LEU A 13 0.69 12.59 5.33
N GLN A 14 -0.06 13.15 6.28
CA GLN A 14 -0.03 12.67 7.65
C GLN A 14 -0.57 11.25 7.74
N PHE A 15 -1.60 10.95 6.97
CA PHE A 15 -2.18 9.63 6.92
C PHE A 15 -1.17 8.61 6.41
N GLU A 16 -0.49 8.95 5.31
CA GLU A 16 0.53 8.06 4.75
C GLU A 16 1.65 7.83 5.76
N ASN A 17 2.13 8.89 6.40
CA ASN A 17 3.19 8.77 7.40
C ASN A 17 2.77 7.91 8.58
N LEU A 18 1.50 8.03 8.98
CA LEU A 18 1.00 7.24 10.10
C LEU A 18 1.00 5.75 9.76
N ILE A 19 0.57 5.40 8.55
CA ILE A 19 0.60 4.01 8.12
C ILE A 19 2.03 3.49 8.02
N VAL A 20 2.93 4.27 7.46
CA VAL A 20 4.33 3.86 7.34
C VAL A 20 4.97 3.66 8.71
N ASN A 21 4.67 4.57 9.66
CA ASN A 21 5.23 4.46 11.00
C ASN A 21 4.66 3.28 11.78
N ASN A 22 3.53 2.74 11.35
CA ASN A 22 2.92 1.58 11.98
C ASN A 22 2.93 0.37 11.05
N ALA A 23 3.98 0.28 10.23
CA ALA A 23 4.09 -0.74 9.19
C ALA A 23 3.96 -2.16 9.73
N MET A 24 4.46 -2.41 10.94
CA MET A 24 4.40 -3.76 11.50
C MET A 24 2.97 -4.20 11.82
N ASP A 25 2.03 -3.26 11.95
CA ASP A 25 0.64 -3.60 12.19
C ASP A 25 -0.03 -4.19 10.95
N LEU A 26 0.61 -4.08 9.79
CA LEU A 26 0.10 -4.70 8.57
C LEU A 26 0.37 -6.19 8.52
N LEU A 27 1.36 -6.68 9.25
CA LEU A 27 1.80 -8.05 9.11
C LEU A 27 0.71 -9.10 9.31
N PRO A 28 -0.22 -8.94 10.26
CA PRO A 28 -1.28 -9.94 10.41
C PRO A 28 -2.20 -10.07 9.20
N TYR A 29 -2.23 -9.04 8.34
CA TYR A 29 -3.09 -9.05 7.16
C TYR A 29 -2.38 -9.58 5.93
N LEU A 30 -1.06 -9.81 6.02
CA LEU A 30 -0.28 -10.32 4.91
C LEU A 30 -0.04 -11.80 5.11
N HIS A 31 0.15 -12.53 4.02
CA HIS A 31 0.36 -13.98 4.11
C HIS A 31 1.85 -14.29 4.26
N ILE A 32 2.44 -13.76 5.32
CA ILE A 32 3.88 -13.91 5.54
C ILE A 32 4.24 -15.26 6.14
N GLY A 33 3.35 -15.81 6.96
CA GLY A 33 3.63 -17.07 7.63
C GLY A 33 4.79 -16.92 8.61
N ASN A 34 5.77 -17.81 8.52
CA ASN A 34 6.93 -17.78 9.40
C ASN A 34 8.10 -17.00 8.84
N ALA A 35 7.90 -16.33 7.71
CA ALA A 35 9.00 -15.57 7.10
C ALA A 35 9.36 -14.37 7.97
N VAL A 36 10.65 -14.05 7.99
CA VAL A 36 11.15 -12.92 8.76
C VAL A 36 11.15 -11.68 7.89
N VAL A 37 10.64 -10.58 8.43
CA VAL A 37 10.67 -9.30 7.74
C VAL A 37 12.09 -8.73 7.83
N GLU A 38 12.72 -8.56 6.68
CA GLU A 38 14.07 -8.03 6.61
C GLU A 38 14.09 -6.51 6.55
N SER A 39 13.08 -5.91 5.97
CA SER A 39 13.00 -4.45 5.89
C SER A 39 11.57 -4.01 5.68
N ALA A 40 11.25 -2.82 6.14
CA ALA A 40 9.95 -2.19 5.92
C ALA A 40 10.18 -0.68 5.90
N ALA A 41 10.16 -0.10 4.71
CA ALA A 41 10.45 1.32 4.52
C ALA A 41 9.88 1.80 3.18
N PRO A 42 9.64 3.10 3.02
CA PRO A 42 9.28 3.64 1.72
C PRO A 42 10.41 3.42 0.72
N TYR A 43 10.05 3.24 -0.53
CA TYR A 43 11.04 3.17 -1.61
C TYR A 43 10.88 4.37 -2.51
N ARG A 44 11.97 5.07 -2.76
CA ARG A 44 11.98 6.21 -3.65
C ARG A 44 13.12 6.07 -4.61
N GLY A 45 12.82 5.62 -5.81
CA GLY A 45 13.81 5.45 -6.87
C GLY A 45 13.44 6.27 -8.07
N SER A 46 14.31 6.21 -9.08
CA SER A 46 14.08 6.92 -10.32
C SER A 46 12.87 6.31 -11.03
N GLY A 47 11.85 7.12 -11.24
CA GLY A 47 10.67 6.68 -11.98
C GLY A 47 9.71 5.81 -11.21
N CYS A 48 10.00 5.51 -9.94
CA CYS A 48 9.11 4.65 -9.17
C CYS A 48 9.16 5.03 -7.69
N GLN A 49 8.00 5.25 -7.10
CA GLN A 49 7.88 5.52 -5.67
C GLN A 49 6.87 4.56 -5.10
N VAL A 50 7.21 3.94 -3.99
CA VAL A 50 6.33 3.00 -3.29
C VAL A 50 6.15 3.52 -1.87
N ASP A 51 4.90 3.65 -1.44
CA ASP A 51 4.61 4.21 -0.12
C ASP A 51 5.25 3.40 1.00
N LEU A 52 5.22 2.08 0.89
CA LEU A 52 5.85 1.22 1.87
C LEU A 52 6.22 -0.10 1.18
N LEU A 53 7.47 -0.50 1.35
CA LEU A 53 7.96 -1.76 0.80
C LEU A 53 8.36 -2.65 1.95
N ILE A 54 7.67 -3.77 2.12
CA ILE A 54 7.97 -4.74 3.18
C ILE A 54 8.59 -5.95 2.51
N GLN A 55 9.81 -6.28 2.91
CA GLN A 55 10.54 -7.36 2.26
C GLN A 55 10.88 -8.47 3.22
N THR A 56 10.65 -9.70 2.75
CA THR A 56 11.18 -10.91 3.36
C THR A 56 12.27 -11.45 2.44
N ALA A 57 12.79 -12.63 2.71
CA ALA A 57 13.85 -13.19 1.87
C ALA A 57 13.40 -13.42 0.42
N ARG A 58 12.12 -13.73 0.21
CA ARG A 58 11.64 -14.11 -1.12
C ARG A 58 10.50 -13.28 -1.65
N THR A 59 9.92 -12.41 -0.85
CA THR A 59 8.72 -11.67 -1.23
C THR A 59 8.87 -10.20 -0.89
N ALA A 60 8.45 -9.35 -1.82
CA ALA A 60 8.35 -7.93 -1.59
C ALA A 60 6.87 -7.56 -1.62
N TYR A 61 6.34 -7.06 -0.51
CA TYR A 61 4.98 -6.56 -0.43
C TYR A 61 5.03 -5.08 -0.79
N VAL A 62 4.44 -4.75 -1.93
CA VAL A 62 4.44 -3.39 -2.45
C VAL A 62 3.13 -2.75 -2.00
N VAL A 63 3.22 -1.89 -1.00
CA VAL A 63 2.05 -1.33 -0.33
C VAL A 63 1.77 0.07 -0.84
N GLU A 64 0.57 0.25 -1.37
CA GLU A 64 0.08 1.56 -1.77
C GLU A 64 -0.91 2.05 -0.73
N VAL A 65 -0.75 3.29 -0.29
CA VAL A 65 -1.63 3.89 0.71
C VAL A 65 -2.46 4.95 0.00
N LYS A 66 -3.78 4.79 0.01
CA LYS A 66 -4.69 5.72 -0.67
C LYS A 66 -5.73 6.27 0.27
N ARG A 67 -5.88 7.58 0.27
CA ARG A 67 -6.95 8.24 0.99
C ARG A 67 -7.67 9.13 0.00
N GLN A 68 -8.81 8.68 -0.48
CA GLN A 68 -9.64 9.48 -1.37
C GLN A 68 -11.09 8.99 -1.29
N ARG A 69 -12.02 9.86 -1.71
CA ARG A 69 -13.43 9.56 -1.57
C ARG A 69 -13.83 8.29 -2.26
N GLU A 70 -13.39 8.10 -3.48
CA GLU A 70 -13.68 6.90 -4.24
C GLU A 70 -12.40 6.39 -4.87
N ILE A 71 -12.15 5.10 -4.73
CA ILE A 71 -10.96 4.47 -5.25
C ILE A 71 -11.40 3.54 -6.37
N GLY A 72 -11.05 3.88 -7.59
CA GLY A 72 -11.46 3.15 -8.77
C GLY A 72 -10.38 2.25 -9.32
N ALA A 73 -10.69 1.61 -10.43
CA ALA A 73 -9.81 0.59 -11.03
C ALA A 73 -8.45 1.13 -11.48
N GLU A 74 -8.31 2.43 -11.60
CA GLU A 74 -7.02 3.01 -11.96
C GLU A 74 -5.93 2.69 -10.94
N ILE A 75 -6.31 2.35 -9.70
CA ILE A 75 -5.32 1.96 -8.69
C ILE A 75 -4.61 0.67 -9.11
N ILE A 76 -5.29 -0.20 -9.84
CA ILE A 76 -4.70 -1.45 -10.30
C ILE A 76 -3.64 -1.17 -11.36
N ASP A 77 -3.92 -0.25 -12.29
CA ASP A 77 -2.96 0.11 -13.33
C ASP A 77 -1.74 0.79 -12.72
N GLU A 78 -1.94 1.66 -11.74
CA GLU A 78 -0.84 2.29 -11.04
C GLU A 78 0.03 1.25 -10.35
N MET A 79 -0.58 0.30 -9.69
CA MET A 79 0.16 -0.73 -8.98
C MET A 79 0.93 -1.61 -9.95
N GLU A 80 0.31 -2.00 -11.06
CA GLU A 80 1.00 -2.82 -12.04
C GLU A 80 2.24 -2.13 -12.59
N ARG A 81 2.14 -0.83 -12.83
CA ARG A 81 3.29 -0.07 -13.30
C ARG A 81 4.41 -0.08 -12.27
N LYS A 82 4.07 0.08 -10.99
CA LYS A 82 5.07 0.06 -9.92
C LYS A 82 5.72 -1.30 -9.78
N LEU A 83 4.91 -2.36 -9.89
CA LEU A 83 5.46 -3.72 -9.80
C LEU A 83 6.44 -4.02 -10.92
N ARG A 84 6.24 -3.42 -12.09
CA ARG A 84 7.17 -3.61 -13.20
C ARG A 84 8.43 -2.78 -13.08
N GLN A 85 8.36 -1.68 -12.36
CA GLN A 85 9.48 -0.75 -12.27
C GLN A 85 10.36 -0.92 -11.05
N ILE A 86 9.84 -1.52 -9.99
CA ILE A 86 10.60 -1.64 -8.76
C ILE A 86 11.75 -2.62 -8.94
N PRO A 87 12.98 -2.25 -8.59
CA PRO A 87 14.11 -3.16 -8.71
C PRO A 87 14.11 -4.12 -7.52
N LEU A 88 14.00 -5.40 -7.82
CA LEU A 88 14.02 -6.43 -6.78
C LEU A 88 15.14 -7.42 -7.06
N ARG A 89 15.63 -8.07 -6.00
CA ARG A 89 16.63 -9.11 -6.15
C ARG A 89 16.05 -10.24 -6.98
N LYS A 90 16.95 -10.94 -7.68
CA LYS A 90 16.52 -12.07 -8.49
C LYS A 90 15.86 -13.12 -7.60
N GLY A 91 14.76 -13.68 -8.06
CA GLY A 91 14.05 -14.71 -7.33
C GLY A 91 13.01 -14.21 -6.35
N MET A 92 12.88 -12.89 -6.19
CA MET A 92 11.83 -12.35 -5.35
C MET A 92 10.52 -12.22 -6.12
N SER A 93 9.41 -12.50 -5.44
CA SER A 93 8.10 -12.19 -6.01
C SER A 93 7.60 -10.89 -5.41
N ALA A 94 6.87 -10.11 -6.21
CA ALA A 94 6.27 -8.86 -5.76
C ALA A 94 4.78 -9.09 -5.57
N ARG A 95 4.23 -8.64 -4.44
CA ARG A 95 2.82 -8.81 -4.13
C ARG A 95 2.21 -7.46 -3.82
N PRO A 96 1.13 -7.09 -4.50
CA PRO A 96 0.50 -5.79 -4.29
C PRO A 96 -0.40 -5.79 -3.07
N VAL A 97 -0.33 -4.71 -2.29
CA VAL A 97 -1.16 -4.52 -1.09
C VAL A 97 -1.74 -3.13 -1.14
N LEU A 98 -3.02 -3.01 -0.86
CA LEU A 98 -3.69 -1.71 -0.81
C LEU A 98 -4.17 -1.43 0.62
N VAL A 99 -3.72 -0.31 1.17
CA VAL A 99 -4.24 0.23 2.43
C VAL A 99 -5.00 1.48 2.08
N TYR A 100 -6.24 1.58 2.49
CA TYR A 100 -7.08 2.65 2.00
C TYR A 100 -7.99 3.26 3.05
N ASP A 101 -8.38 4.51 2.80
CA ASP A 101 -9.46 5.18 3.50
C ASP A 101 -10.32 5.82 2.43
N GLY A 102 -11.60 5.43 2.36
CA GLY A 102 -12.53 5.86 1.33
C GLY A 102 -13.40 4.69 0.91
N GLU A 103 -14.05 4.85 -0.23
CA GLU A 103 -14.91 3.80 -0.76
C GLU A 103 -14.26 3.14 -1.95
N LEU A 104 -14.24 1.82 -1.95
CA LEU A 104 -13.72 1.06 -3.07
C LEU A 104 -14.80 0.85 -4.10
N SER A 105 -14.47 1.04 -5.37
CA SER A 105 -15.41 0.70 -6.43
C SER A 105 -15.56 -0.83 -6.46
N PRO A 106 -16.70 -1.34 -6.95
CA PRO A 106 -16.88 -2.78 -7.07
C PRO A 106 -15.79 -3.47 -7.90
N SER A 107 -15.24 -2.76 -8.89
CA SER A 107 -14.19 -3.32 -9.72
C SER A 107 -12.89 -3.53 -8.95
N VAL A 108 -12.66 -2.78 -7.88
CA VAL A 108 -11.49 -2.98 -7.03
C VAL A 108 -11.79 -4.02 -5.96
N GLU A 109 -12.95 -3.90 -5.34
CA GLU A 109 -13.31 -4.77 -4.23
C GLU A 109 -13.32 -6.24 -4.62
N GLY A 110 -13.82 -6.55 -5.81
CA GLY A 110 -13.93 -7.92 -6.27
C GLY A 110 -12.87 -8.37 -7.25
N CYS A 111 -11.79 -7.59 -7.42
CA CYS A 111 -10.86 -7.86 -8.52
C CYS A 111 -9.92 -9.05 -8.29
N GLY A 112 -9.68 -9.42 -7.05
CA GLY A 112 -8.73 -10.49 -6.77
C GLY A 112 -7.29 -10.17 -7.11
N TYR A 113 -6.98 -8.91 -7.44
CA TYR A 113 -5.64 -8.53 -7.87
C TYR A 113 -4.69 -8.35 -6.69
N PHE A 114 -5.15 -7.71 -5.62
CA PHE A 114 -4.30 -7.41 -4.48
C PHE A 114 -4.15 -8.61 -3.57
N ASP A 115 -2.96 -8.79 -3.03
CA ASP A 115 -2.69 -9.83 -2.04
C ASP A 115 -3.48 -9.53 -0.76
N ALA A 116 -3.65 -8.26 -0.43
CA ALA A 116 -4.47 -7.83 0.69
C ALA A 116 -5.03 -6.44 0.41
N ILE A 117 -6.27 -6.21 0.85
CA ILE A 117 -6.92 -4.91 0.79
C ILE A 117 -7.35 -4.59 2.21
N ILE A 118 -6.75 -3.55 2.81
CA ILE A 118 -6.85 -3.30 4.23
C ILE A 118 -7.41 -1.92 4.50
N PRO A 119 -8.59 -1.82 5.13
CA PRO A 119 -9.09 -0.51 5.54
C PRO A 119 -8.17 0.07 6.61
N ALA A 120 -7.73 1.29 6.41
CA ALA A 120 -6.79 1.90 7.35
C ALA A 120 -7.35 2.01 8.75
N ARG A 121 -8.68 2.16 8.88
CA ARG A 121 -9.29 2.26 10.21
C ARG A 121 -9.00 1.05 11.07
N LYS A 122 -8.83 -0.13 10.47
CA LYS A 122 -8.51 -1.33 11.24
C LYS A 122 -7.12 -1.24 11.84
N LEU A 123 -6.20 -0.61 11.12
CA LEU A 123 -4.83 -0.47 11.59
C LEU A 123 -4.73 0.58 12.68
N LEU A 124 -5.61 1.58 12.64
CA LEU A 124 -5.57 2.70 13.56
C LEU A 124 -6.46 2.51 14.78
N GLY A 125 -7.12 1.37 14.89
CA GLY A 125 -7.98 1.09 16.02
C GLY A 125 -9.30 1.82 16.02
N LEU A 126 -9.77 2.22 14.86
CA LEU A 126 -11.01 2.98 14.75
C LEU A 126 -12.19 2.10 14.36
#